data_440157dc6d7cffbed4eaf126bbf7d5fa
#
_entry.id   440157dc6d7cffbed4eaf126bbf7d5fa
#
_cell.length_a   1.000
_cell.length_b   1.000
_cell.length_c   1.000
_cell.angle_alpha   90.00
_cell.angle_beta   90.00
_cell.angle_gamma   90.00
#
_symmetry.space_group_name_H-M   'P 1'
#
loop_
_entity.id
_entity.type
_entity.pdbx_description
1 polymer ?
#
loop_
_entity_poly.entity_id
_entity_poly.type
_entity_poly.pdbx_seq_one_letter_code
_entity_poly.pdbx_strand_id
1 'polypeptide(L)'
;MKLLEERILKDGNVLGENILKVDSFLTHQVDYQLMKEIGKTFANRFKDAGLTKVVTIEASGIAPALYVAEALELPMIFAKKAKNITMNEGILTAEVYSFTKQVTSTVSIAGKFLSPDDRILIIDDFLANGQAAKGLIQIIEQAGARVEAVGIVIEKSFQEGRGLLEELGYPVVSLARLDRFENGQVVFKEADI
;
A
#
# COMPACT_ATOMS: atom_id res chain seq x y z
N MET A 1 7.48 -3.57 12.51
CA MET A 1 8.93 -3.63 12.12
C MET A 1 9.69 -2.59 12.92
N LYS A 2 10.55 -3.03 13.84
CA LYS A 2 11.19 -2.13 14.82
C LYS A 2 11.98 -0.98 14.19
N LEU A 3 12.77 -1.25 13.16
CA LEU A 3 13.54 -0.21 12.44
C LEU A 3 12.64 0.90 11.87
N LEU A 4 11.49 0.55 11.32
CA LEU A 4 10.53 1.52 10.78
C LEU A 4 9.86 2.33 11.90
N GLU A 5 9.50 1.68 13.00
CA GLU A 5 8.89 2.35 14.16
C GLU A 5 9.86 3.35 14.80
N GLU A 6 11.13 2.96 14.97
CA GLU A 6 12.18 3.86 15.44
C GLU A 6 12.38 5.07 14.50
N ARG A 7 12.31 4.83 13.18
CA ARG A 7 12.40 5.91 12.19
C ARG A 7 11.19 6.85 12.25
N ILE A 8 9.99 6.31 12.42
CA ILE A 8 8.77 7.11 12.59
C ILE A 8 8.84 7.97 13.85
N LEU A 9 9.29 7.40 14.99
CA LEU A 9 9.44 8.16 16.24
C LEU A 9 10.48 9.26 16.14
N LYS A 10 11.55 9.02 15.40
CA LYS A 10 12.66 9.99 15.28
C LYS A 10 12.36 11.13 14.32
N ASP A 11 11.83 10.82 13.14
CA ASP A 11 11.76 11.74 12.01
C ASP A 11 10.31 11.96 11.50
N GLY A 12 9.34 11.26 12.06
CA GLY A 12 7.92 11.48 11.78
C GLY A 12 7.39 12.70 12.52
N ASN A 13 6.43 13.40 11.92
CA ASN A 13 5.79 14.55 12.51
C ASN A 13 4.28 14.37 12.55
N VAL A 14 3.70 14.40 13.75
CA VAL A 14 2.25 14.30 13.96
C VAL A 14 1.64 15.69 13.84
N LEU A 15 0.67 15.83 12.95
CA LEU A 15 -0.08 17.06 12.73
C LEU A 15 -1.56 16.83 13.07
N GLY A 16 -2.03 17.57 14.07
CA GLY A 16 -3.40 17.38 14.58
C GLY A 16 -3.63 15.98 15.14
N GLU A 17 -4.84 15.47 14.97
CA GLU A 17 -5.27 14.20 15.57
C GLU A 17 -5.14 12.99 14.64
N ASN A 18 -4.93 13.22 13.32
CA ASN A 18 -5.09 12.16 12.33
C ASN A 18 -3.98 12.11 11.26
N ILE A 19 -3.02 13.02 11.26
CA ILE A 19 -2.02 13.10 10.21
C ILE A 19 -0.64 12.74 10.77
N LEU A 20 0.01 11.74 10.17
CA LEU A 20 1.43 11.46 10.34
C LEU A 20 2.16 11.84 9.05
N LYS A 21 3.11 12.77 9.15
CA LYS A 21 3.97 13.19 8.07
C LYS A 21 5.29 12.44 8.14
N VAL A 22 5.63 11.73 7.07
CA VAL A 22 6.84 10.91 6.92
C VAL A 22 7.60 11.27 5.64
N ASP A 23 7.54 12.55 5.28
CA ASP A 23 8.05 13.08 4.03
C ASP A 23 9.58 13.07 3.94
N SER A 24 10.27 13.03 5.05
CA SER A 24 11.73 13.01 5.11
C SER A 24 12.36 11.64 4.74
N PHE A 25 11.55 10.55 4.70
CA PHE A 25 12.11 9.21 4.44
C PHE A 25 11.23 8.27 3.60
N LEU A 26 9.95 8.62 3.37
CA LEU A 26 9.01 7.75 2.65
C LEU A 26 8.24 8.46 1.53
N THR A 27 7.52 9.56 1.83
CA THR A 27 6.51 10.08 0.91
C THR A 27 6.97 11.26 0.04
N HIS A 28 8.15 11.82 0.28
CA HIS A 28 8.75 12.88 -0.54
C HIS A 28 10.24 12.63 -0.79
N GLN A 29 11.06 12.64 0.26
CA GLN A 29 12.40 12.07 0.21
C GLN A 29 12.31 10.58 0.52
N VAL A 30 13.01 9.75 -0.26
CA VAL A 30 13.01 8.29 -0.08
C VAL A 30 14.35 7.86 0.50
N ASP A 31 14.31 7.27 1.70
CA ASP A 31 15.47 6.61 2.28
C ASP A 31 15.61 5.21 1.68
N TYR A 32 16.51 5.06 0.73
CA TYR A 32 16.66 3.80 0.00
C TYR A 32 17.14 2.62 0.90
N GLN A 33 17.88 2.90 1.97
CA GLN A 33 18.33 1.85 2.90
C GLN A 33 17.13 1.31 3.70
N LEU A 34 16.27 2.19 4.19
CA LEU A 34 15.03 1.80 4.83
C LEU A 34 14.12 1.03 3.86
N MET A 35 14.01 1.49 2.60
CA MET A 35 13.20 0.78 1.59
C MET A 35 13.73 -0.63 1.30
N LYS A 36 15.03 -0.84 1.27
CA LYS A 36 15.63 -2.18 1.15
C LYS A 36 15.23 -3.11 2.29
N GLU A 37 15.25 -2.63 3.51
CA GLU A 37 14.84 -3.44 4.66
C GLU A 37 13.33 -3.71 4.68
N ILE A 38 12.51 -2.75 4.24
CA ILE A 38 11.08 -2.95 4.00
C ILE A 38 10.86 -4.03 2.94
N GLY A 39 11.55 -3.93 1.81
CA GLY A 39 11.48 -4.91 0.72
C GLY A 39 11.81 -6.32 1.19
N LYS A 40 12.95 -6.49 1.86
CA LYS A 40 13.37 -7.79 2.44
C LYS A 40 12.35 -8.34 3.46
N THR A 41 11.79 -7.47 4.29
CA THR A 41 10.83 -7.89 5.32
C THR A 41 9.56 -8.46 4.68
N PHE A 42 8.99 -7.77 3.69
CA PHE A 42 7.86 -8.29 2.93
C PHE A 42 8.22 -9.54 2.11
N ALA A 43 9.37 -9.54 1.44
CA ALA A 43 9.82 -10.69 0.66
C ALA A 43 9.94 -11.95 1.53
N ASN A 44 10.54 -11.84 2.71
CA ASN A 44 10.63 -12.96 3.65
C ASN A 44 9.26 -13.48 4.10
N ARG A 45 8.28 -12.59 4.21
CA ARG A 45 6.91 -12.98 4.59
C ARG A 45 6.17 -13.69 3.47
N PHE A 46 6.43 -13.33 2.23
CA PHE A 46 5.64 -13.75 1.07
C PHE A 46 6.37 -14.65 0.05
N LYS A 47 7.64 -15.00 0.28
CA LYS A 47 8.47 -15.79 -0.66
C LYS A 47 7.84 -17.12 -1.10
N ASP A 48 7.04 -17.75 -0.24
CA ASP A 48 6.41 -19.02 -0.49
C ASP A 48 4.93 -18.91 -0.94
N ALA A 49 4.45 -17.68 -1.19
CA ALA A 49 3.06 -17.43 -1.56
C ALA A 49 2.77 -17.66 -3.07
N GLY A 50 3.77 -18.02 -3.87
CA GLY A 50 3.62 -18.27 -5.31
C GLY A 50 3.20 -17.01 -6.09
N LEU A 51 3.65 -15.84 -5.67
CA LEU A 51 3.36 -14.56 -6.30
C LEU A 51 3.97 -14.46 -7.70
N THR A 52 3.32 -13.74 -8.58
CA THR A 52 3.80 -13.47 -9.95
C THR A 52 4.07 -12.00 -10.18
N LYS A 53 3.48 -11.10 -9.35
CA LYS A 53 3.54 -9.66 -9.60
C LYS A 53 3.29 -8.86 -8.34
N VAL A 54 3.92 -7.68 -8.26
CA VAL A 54 3.63 -6.67 -7.25
C VAL A 54 2.84 -5.52 -7.89
N VAL A 55 1.80 -5.06 -7.22
CA VAL A 55 0.96 -3.94 -7.68
C VAL A 55 0.88 -2.87 -6.59
N THR A 56 0.93 -1.62 -6.99
CA THR A 56 0.78 -0.46 -6.11
C THR A 56 0.01 0.67 -6.79
N ILE A 57 -0.11 1.81 -6.12
CA ILE A 57 -0.72 3.03 -6.65
C ILE A 57 0.25 4.21 -6.55
N GLU A 58 0.27 5.09 -7.56
CA GLU A 58 1.07 6.32 -7.50
C GLU A 58 0.57 7.28 -6.41
N ALA A 59 1.46 8.06 -5.76
CA ALA A 59 2.88 8.10 -6.02
C ALA A 59 3.71 7.39 -4.94
N SER A 60 3.39 7.57 -3.66
CA SER A 60 4.26 7.17 -2.52
C SER A 60 4.37 5.66 -2.30
N GLY A 61 3.40 4.88 -2.78
CA GLY A 61 3.48 3.41 -2.78
C GLY A 61 4.53 2.85 -3.73
N ILE A 62 4.98 3.63 -4.74
CA ILE A 62 5.93 3.13 -5.76
C ILE A 62 7.27 2.75 -5.15
N ALA A 63 7.82 3.59 -4.26
CA ALA A 63 9.13 3.31 -3.69
C ALA A 63 9.17 1.99 -2.90
N PRO A 64 8.33 1.77 -1.88
CA PRO A 64 8.33 0.49 -1.16
C PRO A 64 7.99 -0.69 -2.07
N ALA A 65 7.03 -0.55 -2.99
CA ALA A 65 6.66 -1.64 -3.91
C ALA A 65 7.82 -2.06 -4.83
N LEU A 66 8.63 -1.10 -5.30
CA LEU A 66 9.80 -1.40 -6.13
C LEU A 66 10.82 -2.27 -5.37
N TYR A 67 11.11 -1.95 -4.12
CA TYR A 67 12.05 -2.74 -3.32
C TYR A 67 11.48 -4.11 -2.89
N VAL A 68 10.16 -4.22 -2.74
CA VAL A 68 9.50 -5.52 -2.54
C VAL A 68 9.61 -6.37 -3.81
N ALA A 69 9.35 -5.78 -4.97
CA ALA A 69 9.45 -6.46 -6.26
C ALA A 69 10.90 -6.90 -6.57
N GLU A 70 11.89 -6.04 -6.30
CA GLU A 70 13.31 -6.39 -6.39
C GLU A 70 13.65 -7.59 -5.50
N ALA A 71 13.25 -7.56 -4.24
CA ALA A 71 13.57 -8.61 -3.28
C ALA A 71 12.86 -9.95 -3.56
N LEU A 72 11.72 -9.92 -4.26
CA LEU A 72 10.98 -11.10 -4.72
C LEU A 72 11.35 -11.52 -6.14
N GLU A 73 12.18 -10.74 -6.85
CA GLU A 73 12.53 -10.92 -8.28
C GLU A 73 11.29 -10.95 -9.19
N LEU A 74 10.28 -10.10 -8.89
CA LEU A 74 9.02 -10.04 -9.61
C LEU A 74 8.85 -8.71 -10.36
N PRO A 75 8.08 -8.68 -11.45
CA PRO A 75 7.67 -7.43 -12.08
C PRO A 75 6.73 -6.63 -11.17
N MET A 76 6.79 -5.30 -11.30
CA MET A 76 5.91 -4.39 -10.59
C MET A 76 5.08 -3.54 -11.57
N ILE A 77 3.82 -3.31 -11.20
CA ILE A 77 2.94 -2.36 -11.89
C ILE A 77 2.45 -1.32 -10.87
N PHE A 78 2.27 -0.09 -11.32
CA PHE A 78 1.56 0.90 -10.51
C PHE A 78 0.33 1.46 -11.24
N ALA A 79 -0.77 1.56 -10.50
CA ALA A 79 -1.97 2.23 -10.97
C ALA A 79 -1.75 3.75 -11.00
N LYS A 80 -2.26 4.39 -12.04
CA LYS A 80 -2.18 5.85 -12.23
C LYS A 80 -3.47 6.52 -11.79
N LYS A 81 -3.34 7.65 -11.13
CA LYS A 81 -4.45 8.57 -10.82
C LYS A 81 -4.65 9.48 -12.02
N ALA A 82 -5.51 9.11 -12.95
CA ALA A 82 -5.76 9.90 -14.15
C ALA A 82 -6.91 10.89 -13.94
N LYS A 83 -6.72 12.14 -14.42
CA LYS A 83 -7.79 13.13 -14.49
C LYS A 83 -8.62 13.01 -15.77
N ASN A 84 -8.04 12.50 -16.84
CA ASN A 84 -8.71 12.25 -18.13
C ASN A 84 -8.13 10.99 -18.76
N ILE A 85 -8.88 9.91 -18.75
CA ILE A 85 -8.57 8.72 -19.53
C ILE A 85 -9.23 8.92 -20.87
N THR A 86 -8.45 9.28 -21.90
CA THR A 86 -8.89 9.05 -23.28
C THR A 86 -9.15 7.57 -23.41
N MET A 87 -10.36 7.19 -23.82
CA MET A 87 -10.81 5.80 -23.95
C MET A 87 -9.91 5.04 -24.92
N ASN A 88 -8.77 4.57 -24.43
CA ASN A 88 -7.99 3.54 -25.11
C ASN A 88 -8.54 2.19 -24.67
N GLU A 89 -8.85 1.33 -25.62
CA GLU A 89 -9.30 -0.04 -25.37
C GLU A 89 -8.33 -0.78 -24.42
N GLY A 90 -8.89 -1.52 -23.48
CA GLY A 90 -8.10 -2.35 -22.56
C GLY A 90 -7.57 -1.66 -21.29
N ILE A 91 -8.08 -0.48 -20.92
CA ILE A 91 -7.78 0.13 -19.62
C ILE A 91 -8.80 -0.35 -18.58
N LEU A 92 -8.31 -0.88 -17.45
CA LEU A 92 -9.10 -1.26 -16.30
C LEU A 92 -9.09 -0.10 -15.29
N THR A 93 -10.26 0.20 -14.71
CA THR A 93 -10.42 1.37 -13.84
C THR A 93 -11.22 1.06 -12.60
N ALA A 94 -10.96 1.82 -11.53
CA ALA A 94 -11.81 1.88 -10.35
C ALA A 94 -11.90 3.31 -9.83
N GLU A 95 -12.99 3.61 -9.14
CA GLU A 95 -13.14 4.87 -8.43
C GLU A 95 -12.61 4.73 -6.99
N VAL A 96 -11.79 5.68 -6.56
CA VAL A 96 -11.22 5.74 -5.22
C VAL A 96 -11.61 7.06 -4.58
N TYR A 97 -12.36 7.00 -3.50
CA TYR A 97 -12.72 8.17 -2.72
C TYR A 97 -11.61 8.52 -1.73
N SER A 98 -11.14 9.77 -1.77
CA SER A 98 -10.19 10.32 -0.81
C SER A 98 -10.92 11.07 0.29
N PHE A 99 -10.96 10.51 1.50
CA PHE A 99 -11.55 11.19 2.65
C PHE A 99 -10.81 12.48 3.05
N THR A 100 -9.50 12.49 2.87
CA THR A 100 -8.68 13.68 3.18
C THR A 100 -8.93 14.84 2.22
N LYS A 101 -9.13 14.55 0.94
CA LYS A 101 -9.37 15.54 -0.11
C LYS A 101 -10.85 15.73 -0.43
N GLN A 102 -11.73 14.86 0.08
CA GLN A 102 -13.17 14.81 -0.21
C GLN A 102 -13.48 14.78 -1.72
N VAL A 103 -12.66 14.07 -2.48
CA VAL A 103 -12.83 13.91 -3.93
C VAL A 103 -12.72 12.44 -4.33
N THR A 104 -13.51 12.06 -5.33
CA THR A 104 -13.37 10.79 -6.03
C THR A 104 -12.35 10.94 -7.15
N SER A 105 -11.42 10.03 -7.25
CA SER A 105 -10.42 9.96 -8.32
C SER A 105 -10.53 8.62 -9.02
N THR A 106 -10.44 8.63 -10.35
CA THR A 106 -10.32 7.39 -11.11
C THR A 106 -8.88 6.93 -11.09
N VAL A 107 -8.65 5.67 -10.73
CA VAL A 107 -7.36 4.99 -10.85
C VAL A 107 -7.43 3.99 -11.99
N SER A 108 -6.31 3.74 -12.66
CA SER A 108 -6.28 2.93 -13.87
C SER A 108 -5.00 2.11 -14.01
N ILE A 109 -5.15 0.92 -14.59
CA ILE A 109 -4.04 0.06 -15.06
C ILE A 109 -4.36 -0.37 -16.50
N ALA A 110 -3.35 -0.36 -17.38
CA ALA A 110 -3.51 -0.95 -18.71
C ALA A 110 -3.63 -2.48 -18.60
N GLY A 111 -4.76 -3.04 -19.02
CA GLY A 111 -5.11 -4.45 -18.84
C GLY A 111 -4.10 -5.43 -19.46
N LYS A 112 -3.35 -5.00 -20.49
CA LYS A 112 -2.27 -5.82 -21.10
C LYS A 112 -1.15 -6.21 -20.14
N PHE A 113 -1.04 -5.57 -18.96
CA PHE A 113 -0.05 -5.89 -17.94
C PHE A 113 -0.56 -6.86 -16.87
N LEU A 114 -1.85 -7.21 -16.91
CA LEU A 114 -2.49 -8.15 -15.99
C LEU A 114 -2.97 -9.39 -16.76
N SER A 115 -2.85 -10.55 -16.13
CA SER A 115 -3.29 -11.85 -16.67
C SER A 115 -4.17 -12.56 -15.64
N PRO A 116 -5.15 -13.37 -16.06
CA PRO A 116 -5.93 -14.22 -15.16
C PRO A 116 -5.10 -15.19 -14.33
N ASP A 117 -3.88 -15.51 -14.78
CA ASP A 117 -2.95 -16.39 -14.05
C ASP A 117 -2.13 -15.64 -12.99
N ASP A 118 -2.24 -14.32 -12.94
CA ASP A 118 -1.47 -13.52 -11.98
C ASP A 118 -1.94 -13.74 -10.54
N ARG A 119 -0.95 -13.89 -9.64
CA ARG A 119 -1.09 -13.94 -8.20
C ARG A 119 -0.37 -12.72 -7.62
N ILE A 120 -1.13 -11.78 -7.13
CA ILE A 120 -0.68 -10.41 -6.91
C ILE A 120 -0.54 -10.10 -5.43
N LEU A 121 0.60 -9.50 -5.07
CA LEU A 121 0.79 -8.79 -3.81
C LEU A 121 0.57 -7.29 -4.05
N ILE A 122 -0.42 -6.72 -3.38
CA ILE A 122 -0.57 -5.26 -3.32
C ILE A 122 0.36 -4.71 -2.25
N ILE A 123 1.13 -3.66 -2.57
CA ILE A 123 1.95 -2.92 -1.60
C ILE A 123 1.54 -1.45 -1.64
N ASP A 124 1.34 -0.85 -0.45
CA ASP A 124 1.06 0.58 -0.34
C ASP A 124 1.79 1.20 0.86
N ASP A 125 1.99 2.52 0.83
CA ASP A 125 2.68 3.26 1.89
C ASP A 125 1.82 3.40 3.16
N PHE A 126 0.54 3.77 3.01
CA PHE A 126 -0.40 3.95 4.11
C PHE A 126 -1.70 3.18 3.93
N LEU A 127 -2.16 2.57 5.01
CA LEU A 127 -3.54 2.11 5.13
C LEU A 127 -4.30 3.01 6.12
N ALA A 128 -5.29 3.72 5.60
CA ALA A 128 -6.23 4.54 6.37
C ALA A 128 -7.65 3.93 6.28
N ASN A 129 -8.48 4.42 5.37
CA ASN A 129 -9.85 3.89 5.16
C ASN A 129 -9.93 2.74 4.14
N GLY A 130 -8.80 2.31 3.57
CA GLY A 130 -8.72 1.15 2.68
C GLY A 130 -9.19 1.37 1.25
N GLN A 131 -9.62 2.59 0.87
CA GLN A 131 -10.22 2.83 -0.45
C GLN A 131 -9.24 2.63 -1.61
N ALA A 132 -7.97 3.01 -1.44
CA ALA A 132 -6.95 2.81 -2.47
C ALA A 132 -6.71 1.31 -2.73
N ALA A 133 -6.51 0.52 -1.68
CA ALA A 133 -6.32 -0.92 -1.78
C ALA A 133 -7.57 -1.60 -2.37
N LYS A 134 -8.79 -1.21 -1.94
CA LYS A 134 -10.04 -1.70 -2.51
C LYS A 134 -10.15 -1.41 -4.01
N GLY A 135 -9.79 -0.20 -4.44
CA GLY A 135 -9.77 0.16 -5.87
C GLY A 135 -8.78 -0.68 -6.67
N LEU A 136 -7.58 -0.95 -6.14
CA LEU A 136 -6.61 -1.85 -6.78
C LEU A 136 -7.14 -3.28 -6.88
N ILE A 137 -7.77 -3.79 -5.83
CA ILE A 137 -8.41 -5.12 -5.82
C ILE A 137 -9.45 -5.21 -6.94
N GLN A 138 -10.34 -4.22 -7.06
CA GLN A 138 -11.36 -4.19 -8.11
C GLN A 138 -10.75 -4.23 -9.53
N ILE A 139 -9.66 -3.50 -9.77
CA ILE A 139 -8.96 -3.51 -11.06
C ILE A 139 -8.35 -4.88 -11.35
N ILE A 140 -7.73 -5.50 -10.34
CA ILE A 140 -7.09 -6.80 -10.47
C ILE A 140 -8.13 -7.89 -10.75
N GLU A 141 -9.26 -7.86 -10.06
CA GLU A 141 -10.37 -8.80 -10.28
C GLU A 141 -11.02 -8.62 -11.65
N GLN A 142 -11.14 -7.39 -12.19
CA GLN A 142 -11.59 -7.14 -13.55
C GLN A 142 -10.71 -7.84 -14.60
N ALA A 143 -9.42 -7.99 -14.33
CA ALA A 143 -8.50 -8.75 -15.19
C ALA A 143 -8.61 -10.28 -15.01
N GLY A 144 -9.42 -10.76 -14.07
CA GLY A 144 -9.50 -12.17 -13.67
C GLY A 144 -8.33 -12.65 -12.82
N ALA A 145 -7.42 -11.75 -12.43
CA ALA A 145 -6.26 -12.05 -11.58
C ALA A 145 -6.66 -12.17 -10.10
N ARG A 146 -5.74 -12.72 -9.28
CA ARG A 146 -5.97 -12.93 -7.85
C ARG A 146 -5.09 -12.02 -7.00
N VAL A 147 -5.68 -11.43 -5.96
CA VAL A 147 -4.93 -10.77 -4.89
C VAL A 147 -4.68 -11.78 -3.77
N GLU A 148 -3.43 -12.04 -3.46
CA GLU A 148 -3.04 -12.98 -2.40
C GLU A 148 -2.95 -12.31 -1.03
N ALA A 149 -2.49 -11.05 -1.01
CA ALA A 149 -2.41 -10.26 0.21
C ALA A 149 -2.23 -8.77 -0.09
N VAL A 150 -2.44 -7.96 0.94
CA VAL A 150 -2.15 -6.52 0.95
C VAL A 150 -1.05 -6.24 1.97
N GLY A 151 0.10 -5.77 1.51
CA GLY A 151 1.24 -5.35 2.33
C GLY A 151 1.24 -3.84 2.51
N ILE A 152 1.31 -3.38 3.75
CA ILE A 152 1.23 -1.97 4.13
C ILE A 152 2.47 -1.56 4.92
N VAL A 153 3.08 -0.46 4.53
CA VAL A 153 4.24 0.06 5.29
C VAL A 153 3.77 0.62 6.63
N ILE A 154 2.79 1.52 6.63
CA ILE A 154 2.26 2.17 7.84
C ILE A 154 0.74 2.05 7.86
N GLU A 155 0.20 1.41 8.88
CA GLU A 155 -1.24 1.27 9.09
C GLU A 155 -1.73 2.18 10.21
N LYS A 156 -2.78 2.94 9.96
CA LYS A 156 -3.55 3.65 10.98
C LYS A 156 -4.63 2.72 11.50
N SER A 157 -4.28 1.87 12.50
CA SER A 157 -5.18 0.82 13.02
C SER A 157 -6.42 1.35 13.75
N PHE A 158 -6.48 2.66 14.01
CA PHE A 158 -7.67 3.35 14.53
C PHE A 158 -8.67 3.74 13.43
N GLN A 159 -8.39 3.39 12.16
CA GLN A 159 -9.28 3.61 11.02
C GLN A 159 -9.74 2.27 10.44
N GLU A 160 -10.76 2.30 9.60
CA GLU A 160 -11.53 1.12 9.17
C GLU A 160 -10.85 0.26 8.11
N GLY A 161 -9.72 0.71 7.53
CA GLY A 161 -9.16 0.12 6.33
C GLY A 161 -8.80 -1.36 6.44
N ARG A 162 -8.23 -1.81 7.57
CA ARG A 162 -7.96 -3.23 7.81
C ARG A 162 -9.26 -4.04 7.84
N GLY A 163 -10.23 -3.62 8.65
CA GLY A 163 -11.53 -4.32 8.77
C GLY A 163 -12.20 -4.46 7.42
N LEU A 164 -12.24 -3.39 6.62
CA LEU A 164 -12.79 -3.41 5.26
C LEU A 164 -12.14 -4.47 4.36
N LEU A 165 -10.80 -4.58 4.38
CA LEU A 165 -10.09 -5.53 3.52
C LEU A 165 -10.23 -6.98 4.01
N GLU A 166 -10.19 -7.20 5.32
CA GLU A 166 -10.37 -8.52 5.92
C GLU A 166 -11.80 -9.05 5.74
N GLU A 167 -12.82 -8.20 5.84
CA GLU A 167 -14.22 -8.54 5.52
C GLU A 167 -14.41 -8.94 4.05
N LEU A 168 -13.63 -8.34 3.15
CA LEU A 168 -13.58 -8.74 1.74
C LEU A 168 -12.78 -10.03 1.49
N GLY A 169 -12.16 -10.60 2.53
CA GLY A 169 -11.39 -11.84 2.46
C GLY A 169 -9.90 -11.67 2.13
N TYR A 170 -9.36 -10.45 2.16
CA TYR A 170 -7.96 -10.17 1.82
C TYR A 170 -7.09 -10.04 3.08
N PRO A 171 -6.05 -10.89 3.25
CA PRO A 171 -5.11 -10.76 4.36
C PRO A 171 -4.32 -9.46 4.27
N VAL A 172 -4.20 -8.75 5.41
CA VAL A 172 -3.44 -7.51 5.52
C VAL A 172 -2.22 -7.71 6.41
N VAL A 173 -1.04 -7.40 5.87
CA VAL A 173 0.23 -7.43 6.61
C VAL A 173 0.81 -6.02 6.66
N SER A 174 0.94 -5.46 7.86
CA SER A 174 1.45 -4.11 8.08
C SER A 174 2.76 -4.12 8.87
N LEU A 175 3.75 -3.30 8.47
CA LEU A 175 5.07 -3.27 9.10
C LEU A 175 5.12 -2.36 10.33
N ALA A 176 4.34 -1.28 10.35
CA ALA A 176 4.11 -0.44 11.52
C ALA A 176 2.61 -0.20 11.67
N ARG A 177 2.08 -0.48 12.85
CA ARG A 177 0.65 -0.31 13.16
C ARG A 177 0.49 0.79 14.19
N LEU A 178 -0.14 1.91 13.80
CA LEU A 178 -0.42 3.03 14.69
C LEU A 178 -1.72 2.77 15.43
N ASP A 179 -1.66 2.76 16.76
CA ASP A 179 -2.84 2.63 17.61
C ASP A 179 -3.56 3.96 17.75
N ARG A 180 -2.82 5.04 18.05
CA ARG A 180 -3.32 6.40 18.21
C ARG A 180 -2.20 7.42 18.16
N PHE A 181 -2.59 8.68 18.14
CA PHE A 181 -1.68 9.79 18.43
C PHE A 181 -1.97 10.32 19.84
N GLU A 182 -0.93 10.54 20.62
CA GLU A 182 -1.04 11.01 21.99
C GLU A 182 0.06 12.03 22.28
N ASN A 183 -0.34 13.23 22.75
CA ASN A 183 0.60 14.34 23.03
C ASN A 183 1.55 14.69 21.86
N GLY A 184 1.05 14.62 20.62
CA GLY A 184 1.84 14.88 19.42
C GLY A 184 2.82 13.76 19.04
N GLN A 185 2.71 12.60 19.66
CA GLN A 185 3.54 11.43 19.38
C GLN A 185 2.71 10.26 18.86
N VAL A 186 3.39 9.33 18.18
CA VAL A 186 2.81 8.08 17.71
C VAL A 186 2.86 7.04 18.83
N VAL A 187 1.72 6.38 19.07
CA VAL A 187 1.64 5.17 19.89
C VAL A 187 1.40 4.00 18.93
N PHE A 188 2.28 3.01 18.97
CA PHE A 188 2.13 1.81 18.16
C PHE A 188 1.23 0.78 18.85
N LYS A 189 0.49 0.05 18.04
CA LYS A 189 -0.25 -1.11 18.50
C LYS A 189 0.73 -2.23 18.86
N GLU A 190 0.53 -2.87 19.99
CA GLU A 190 1.34 -4.04 20.36
C GLU A 190 1.22 -5.12 19.27
N ALA A 191 2.33 -5.81 19.01
CA ALA A 191 2.30 -6.93 18.07
C ALA A 191 1.36 -8.00 18.62
N ASP A 192 0.42 -8.45 17.80
CA ASP A 192 -0.36 -9.64 18.10
C ASP A 192 0.65 -10.80 18.23
N ILE A 193 0.84 -11.29 19.48
CA ILE A 193 1.77 -12.38 19.83
C ILE A 193 1.26 -13.70 19.23
#